data_2c128e1f71a711f55bd4b5efbf3bef4e
#
_entry.id   2c128e1f71a711f55bd4b5efbf3bef4e
#
_cell.length_a   1.000
_cell.length_b   1.000
_cell.length_c   1.000
_cell.angle_alpha   90.00
_cell.angle_beta   90.00
_cell.angle_gamma   90.00
#
_symmetry.space_group_name_H-M   'P 1'
#
loop_
_entity.id
_entity.type
_entity.pdbx_description
1 polymer ?
#
loop_
_entity_poly.entity_id
_entity_poly.type
_entity_poly.pdbx_seq_one_letter_code
_entity_poly.pdbx_strand_id
1 'polypeptide(L)'
;MTIDLTWAGWFTSIVVLYYAALFVVSLRRPGADTAPPGWESPLMIVVVPARNEEQVIGDTITNLRGLDYAGACRILVVDDASTDTTAALIAEHAAQDPRVRLLSRTAEQGGRGKSDVLNHAYRLIRDAALAGDPWLEGRGPSDIVYAIVDADGRLEKDSLSVVAPYFIDSSVGSTQVGVRIYNAGDSTLARMQDMEFVGFTYLVQIARDRIGSSGLGGNGQFTRLAALMTLGDSPWKMTALTEDLDLGLRLIEAGWRTRFCHHTTVAQQGLTKWRPLLRQRTRWIQGHYQCWSHIPRLARAKGASLAGRFDLVTYLFLVVTVVVISLSMTASVASSLGFVKITSSFLSFVPQGLPLRITSLVLSLLPLATFMLTYQKNSRHPYKWWEVPTFALVFSAYSYVWIVTTARAWTRMLLRRNGWVKTPRVGTVAASAASLELVS
;
A
#
# COMPACT_ATOMS: atom_id res chain seq x y z
N MET A 1 -14.11 -39.11 -5.28
CA MET A 1 -12.80 -38.87 -4.64
C MET A 1 -13.06 -38.16 -3.34
N THR A 2 -12.62 -38.72 -2.22
CA THR A 2 -12.73 -38.10 -0.88
C THR A 2 -11.39 -37.49 -0.56
N ILE A 3 -11.36 -36.20 -0.26
CA ILE A 3 -10.14 -35.46 0.07
C ILE A 3 -10.22 -35.10 1.56
N ASP A 4 -9.25 -35.52 2.35
CA ASP A 4 -9.11 -35.06 3.73
C ASP A 4 -8.35 -33.73 3.75
N LEU A 5 -9.06 -32.67 4.11
CA LEU A 5 -8.54 -31.31 4.26
C LEU A 5 -8.64 -30.82 5.72
N THR A 6 -8.62 -31.73 6.69
CA THR A 6 -8.75 -31.37 8.12
C THR A 6 -7.73 -30.32 8.55
N TRP A 7 -6.44 -30.49 8.20
CA TRP A 7 -5.41 -29.51 8.51
C TRP A 7 -5.65 -28.15 7.83
N ALA A 8 -6.08 -28.17 6.55
CA ALA A 8 -6.38 -26.94 5.82
C ALA A 8 -7.63 -26.24 6.39
N GLY A 9 -8.61 -27.00 6.88
CA GLY A 9 -9.78 -26.51 7.60
C GLY A 9 -9.38 -25.76 8.87
N TRP A 10 -8.56 -26.36 9.73
CA TRP A 10 -8.07 -25.72 10.95
C TRP A 10 -7.25 -24.48 10.64
N PHE A 11 -6.31 -24.55 9.70
CA PHE A 11 -5.50 -23.41 9.27
C PHE A 11 -6.38 -22.28 8.77
N THR A 12 -7.30 -22.57 7.84
CA THR A 12 -8.22 -21.57 7.29
C THR A 12 -9.05 -20.92 8.39
N SER A 13 -9.53 -21.70 9.36
CA SER A 13 -10.35 -21.19 10.45
C SER A 13 -9.57 -20.27 11.38
N ILE A 14 -8.34 -20.62 11.76
CA ILE A 14 -7.47 -19.77 12.56
C ILE A 14 -7.25 -18.44 11.84
N VAL A 15 -6.99 -18.50 10.54
CA VAL A 15 -6.75 -17.31 9.74
C VAL A 15 -8.01 -16.46 9.56
N VAL A 16 -9.16 -17.08 9.32
CA VAL A 16 -10.45 -16.37 9.24
C VAL A 16 -10.77 -15.69 10.57
N LEU A 17 -10.56 -16.37 11.70
CA LEU A 17 -10.74 -15.79 13.04
C LEU A 17 -9.77 -14.62 13.28
N TYR A 18 -8.52 -14.74 12.85
CA TYR A 18 -7.57 -13.65 12.95
C TYR A 18 -8.02 -12.42 12.13
N TYR A 19 -8.43 -12.59 10.86
CA TYR A 19 -8.94 -11.47 10.06
C TYR A 19 -10.29 -10.94 10.56
N ALA A 20 -11.14 -11.80 11.12
CA ALA A 20 -12.36 -11.36 11.78
C ALA A 20 -12.05 -10.50 13.02
N ALA A 21 -11.04 -10.87 13.81
CA ALA A 21 -10.58 -10.05 14.93
C ALA A 21 -10.04 -8.70 14.47
N LEU A 22 -9.21 -8.66 13.41
CA LEU A 22 -8.75 -7.40 12.80
C LEU A 22 -9.94 -6.56 12.31
N PHE A 23 -10.92 -7.18 11.66
CA PHE A 23 -12.13 -6.49 11.22
C PHE A 23 -12.88 -5.85 12.39
N VAL A 24 -13.11 -6.59 13.48
CA VAL A 24 -13.77 -6.06 14.69
C VAL A 24 -12.99 -4.88 15.28
N VAL A 25 -11.66 -4.99 15.34
CA VAL A 25 -10.78 -3.88 15.78
C VAL A 25 -10.92 -2.67 14.83
N SER A 26 -11.04 -2.88 13.53
CA SER A 26 -11.16 -1.83 12.52
C SER A 26 -12.50 -1.08 12.54
N LEU A 27 -13.55 -1.67 13.14
CA LEU A 27 -14.86 -1.01 13.27
C LEU A 27 -14.81 0.23 14.17
N ARG A 28 -13.89 0.25 15.13
CA ARG A 28 -13.64 1.42 15.99
C ARG A 28 -12.58 2.29 15.28
N ARG A 29 -13.02 3.15 14.38
CA ARG A 29 -12.12 4.08 13.68
C ARG A 29 -11.59 5.13 14.66
N PRO A 30 -10.26 5.34 14.77
CA PRO A 30 -9.75 6.46 15.54
C PRO A 30 -10.20 7.77 14.89
N GLY A 31 -10.44 8.81 15.72
CA GLY A 31 -10.58 10.17 15.20
C GLY A 31 -9.29 10.65 14.53
N ALA A 32 -9.38 11.73 13.76
CA ALA A 32 -8.19 12.38 13.24
C ALA A 32 -7.37 12.95 14.41
N ASP A 33 -6.07 12.76 14.36
CA ASP A 33 -5.17 13.44 15.29
C ASP A 33 -5.26 14.95 15.02
N THR A 34 -5.39 15.75 16.07
CA THR A 34 -5.49 17.23 15.97
C THR A 34 -4.30 17.88 16.63
N ALA A 35 -3.77 18.91 15.99
CA ALA A 35 -2.68 19.67 16.54
C ALA A 35 -3.17 20.59 17.69
N PRO A 36 -2.43 20.68 18.80
CA PRO A 36 -2.74 21.64 19.85
C PRO A 36 -2.46 23.07 19.36
N PRO A 37 -3.11 24.09 19.95
CA PRO A 37 -2.84 25.50 19.62
C PRO A 37 -1.35 25.81 19.77
N GLY A 38 -0.78 26.52 18.79
CA GLY A 38 0.63 26.92 18.81
C GLY A 38 1.63 25.82 18.42
N TRP A 39 1.17 24.60 18.08
CA TRP A 39 2.08 23.58 17.55
C TRP A 39 2.60 23.97 16.17
N GLU A 40 3.91 23.92 16.04
CA GLU A 40 4.56 24.22 14.77
C GLU A 40 4.57 22.99 13.86
N SER A 41 3.89 23.09 12.74
CA SER A 41 3.77 22.02 11.77
C SER A 41 5.13 21.68 11.15
N PRO A 42 5.43 20.40 10.88
CA PRO A 42 6.69 20.00 10.27
C PRO A 42 6.81 20.52 8.83
N LEU A 43 8.04 20.69 8.35
CA LEU A 43 8.31 20.89 6.93
C LEU A 43 8.02 19.58 6.18
N MET A 44 7.09 19.60 5.25
CA MET A 44 6.79 18.47 4.37
C MET A 44 7.62 18.56 3.10
N ILE A 45 8.43 17.54 2.81
CA ILE A 45 9.16 17.45 1.55
C ILE A 45 8.58 16.28 0.74
N VAL A 46 7.82 16.60 -0.29
CA VAL A 46 7.21 15.59 -1.17
C VAL A 46 8.20 15.23 -2.26
N VAL A 47 8.68 13.99 -2.24
CA VAL A 47 9.63 13.43 -3.18
C VAL A 47 8.90 12.59 -4.20
N VAL A 48 9.09 12.92 -5.48
CA VAL A 48 8.46 12.24 -6.61
C VAL A 48 9.54 11.62 -7.49
N PRO A 49 9.76 10.30 -7.42
CA PRO A 49 10.65 9.61 -8.36
C PRO A 49 9.98 9.48 -9.72
N ALA A 50 10.62 9.98 -10.77
CA ALA A 50 10.11 9.96 -12.13
C ALA A 50 11.15 9.39 -13.10
N ARG A 51 10.69 8.56 -14.03
CA ARG A 51 11.48 8.09 -15.19
C ARG A 51 10.56 7.75 -16.34
N ASN A 52 10.63 8.49 -17.43
CA ASN A 52 9.75 8.35 -18.59
C ASN A 52 8.27 8.37 -18.15
N GLU A 53 7.86 9.47 -17.53
CA GLU A 53 6.52 9.69 -16.98
C GLU A 53 5.85 10.95 -17.58
N GLU A 54 6.26 11.36 -18.81
CA GLU A 54 5.76 12.56 -19.49
C GLU A 54 4.23 12.67 -19.52
N GLN A 55 3.52 11.53 -19.52
CA GLN A 55 2.07 11.48 -19.63
C GLN A 55 1.32 11.78 -18.32
N VAL A 56 1.99 11.76 -17.18
CA VAL A 56 1.34 11.88 -15.87
C VAL A 56 2.00 12.89 -14.94
N ILE A 57 3.30 13.18 -15.14
CA ILE A 57 4.10 13.97 -14.19
C ILE A 57 3.58 15.41 -14.03
N GLY A 58 3.14 16.05 -15.10
CA GLY A 58 2.58 17.40 -15.06
C GLY A 58 1.35 17.52 -14.18
N ASP A 59 0.41 16.56 -14.30
CA ASP A 59 -0.78 16.48 -13.47
C ASP A 59 -0.42 16.26 -11.99
N THR A 60 0.57 15.40 -11.73
CA THR A 60 1.04 15.11 -10.37
C THR A 60 1.64 16.34 -9.72
N ILE A 61 2.53 17.07 -10.41
CA ILE A 61 3.12 18.30 -9.87
C ILE A 61 2.04 19.36 -9.66
N THR A 62 1.09 19.50 -10.58
CA THR A 62 -0.05 20.42 -10.44
C THR A 62 -0.89 20.10 -9.21
N ASN A 63 -1.20 18.81 -8.97
CA ASN A 63 -1.89 18.38 -7.76
C ASN A 63 -1.10 18.74 -6.49
N LEU A 64 0.20 18.48 -6.46
CA LEU A 64 1.05 18.75 -5.30
C LEU A 64 1.20 20.26 -5.01
N ARG A 65 1.27 21.09 -6.04
CA ARG A 65 1.27 22.58 -5.89
C ARG A 65 -0.02 23.11 -5.29
N GLY A 66 -1.14 22.44 -5.55
CA GLY A 66 -2.47 22.79 -5.07
C GLY A 66 -2.84 22.26 -3.68
N LEU A 67 -1.91 21.61 -2.96
CA LEU A 67 -2.18 21.11 -1.60
C LEU A 67 -2.38 22.27 -0.61
N ASP A 68 -3.36 22.08 0.27
CA ASP A 68 -3.71 23.01 1.34
C ASP A 68 -3.00 22.61 2.63
N TYR A 69 -1.94 23.35 2.97
CA TYR A 69 -1.13 23.08 4.14
C TYR A 69 -0.63 24.39 4.75
N ALA A 70 -0.94 24.61 6.03
CA ALA A 70 -0.53 25.82 6.74
C ALA A 70 0.96 25.85 7.07
N GLY A 71 1.62 24.68 7.13
CA GLY A 71 3.06 24.54 7.32
C GLY A 71 3.84 24.70 6.00
N ALA A 72 5.16 24.66 6.10
CA ALA A 72 6.02 24.70 4.92
C ALA A 72 5.96 23.39 4.12
N CYS A 73 5.87 23.52 2.78
CA CYS A 73 5.90 22.38 1.86
C CYS A 73 6.93 22.61 0.75
N ARG A 74 7.68 21.57 0.42
CA ARG A 74 8.62 21.52 -0.71
C ARG A 74 8.33 20.31 -1.57
N ILE A 75 8.55 20.42 -2.86
CA ILE A 75 8.34 19.34 -3.85
C ILE A 75 9.66 19.10 -4.55
N LEU A 76 10.25 17.93 -4.34
CA LEU A 76 11.48 17.49 -4.99
C LEU A 76 11.15 16.41 -6.01
N VAL A 77 11.17 16.74 -7.28
CA VAL A 77 10.95 15.76 -8.35
C VAL A 77 12.29 15.27 -8.85
N VAL A 78 12.51 13.96 -8.76
CA VAL A 78 13.77 13.33 -9.16
C VAL A 78 13.60 12.68 -10.52
N ASP A 79 14.21 13.28 -11.53
CA ASP A 79 14.29 12.68 -12.87
C ASP A 79 15.39 11.64 -12.93
N ASP A 80 15.03 10.36 -13.07
CA ASP A 80 15.95 9.22 -13.12
C ASP A 80 16.45 8.94 -14.53
N ALA A 81 17.10 9.94 -15.15
CA ALA A 81 17.61 9.90 -16.51
C ALA A 81 16.52 9.51 -17.54
N SER A 82 15.45 10.26 -17.57
CA SER A 82 14.39 10.09 -18.58
C SER A 82 14.90 10.40 -19.98
N THR A 83 14.32 9.71 -20.95
CA THR A 83 14.62 9.86 -22.39
C THR A 83 13.47 10.52 -23.17
N ASP A 84 12.38 10.81 -22.50
CA ASP A 84 11.19 11.53 -23.00
C ASP A 84 11.16 12.99 -22.49
N THR A 85 10.04 13.65 -22.60
CA THR A 85 9.86 15.06 -22.17
C THR A 85 9.69 15.25 -20.66
N THR A 86 9.81 14.18 -19.84
CA THR A 86 9.60 14.25 -18.38
C THR A 86 10.43 15.35 -17.71
N ALA A 87 11.74 15.41 -17.96
CA ALA A 87 12.62 16.39 -17.33
C ALA A 87 12.24 17.85 -17.71
N ALA A 88 11.86 18.08 -18.98
CA ALA A 88 11.43 19.38 -19.45
C ALA A 88 10.15 19.87 -18.78
N LEU A 89 9.15 18.99 -18.62
CA LEU A 89 7.90 19.30 -17.91
C LEU A 89 8.17 19.64 -16.44
N ILE A 90 9.05 18.91 -15.77
CA ILE A 90 9.40 19.20 -14.37
C ILE A 90 10.09 20.57 -14.27
N ALA A 91 11.03 20.89 -15.19
CA ALA A 91 11.73 22.16 -15.20
C ALA A 91 10.77 23.35 -15.43
N GLU A 92 9.77 23.18 -16.27
CA GLU A 92 8.74 24.20 -16.50
C GLU A 92 7.97 24.49 -15.19
N HIS A 93 7.53 23.48 -14.46
CA HIS A 93 6.87 23.66 -13.17
C HIS A 93 7.79 24.28 -12.11
N ALA A 94 9.07 23.90 -12.09
CA ALA A 94 10.07 24.47 -11.17
C ALA A 94 10.34 25.96 -11.44
N ALA A 95 10.29 26.40 -12.70
CA ALA A 95 10.41 27.82 -13.06
C ALA A 95 9.20 28.66 -12.60
N GLN A 96 8.02 28.04 -12.45
CA GLN A 96 6.78 28.72 -12.06
C GLN A 96 6.57 28.75 -10.53
N ASP A 97 7.18 27.84 -9.77
CA ASP A 97 6.93 27.68 -8.33
C ASP A 97 8.22 27.36 -7.59
N PRO A 98 8.76 28.26 -6.74
CA PRO A 98 10.03 28.05 -6.01
C PRO A 98 9.99 26.91 -5.01
N ARG A 99 8.80 26.38 -4.67
CA ARG A 99 8.65 25.18 -3.85
C ARG A 99 9.03 23.92 -4.59
N VAL A 100 9.01 23.94 -5.94
CA VAL A 100 9.32 22.79 -6.80
C VAL A 100 10.78 22.84 -7.19
N ARG A 101 11.50 21.74 -6.98
CA ARG A 101 12.88 21.55 -7.45
C ARG A 101 12.98 20.29 -8.31
N LEU A 102 13.71 20.40 -9.41
CA LEU A 102 14.14 19.27 -10.23
C LEU A 102 15.51 18.78 -9.74
N LEU A 103 15.62 17.49 -9.45
CA LEU A 103 16.89 16.79 -9.26
C LEU A 103 17.10 15.85 -10.45
N SER A 104 17.94 16.25 -11.40
CA SER A 104 18.28 15.43 -12.56
C SER A 104 19.42 14.47 -12.24
N ARG A 105 19.23 13.20 -12.58
CA ARG A 105 20.29 12.17 -12.50
C ARG A 105 20.90 11.95 -13.88
N THR A 106 22.20 11.73 -13.92
CA THR A 106 22.89 11.40 -15.19
C THR A 106 22.52 9.99 -15.67
N ALA A 107 22.76 9.69 -16.94
CA ALA A 107 22.53 8.35 -17.50
C ALA A 107 23.31 7.25 -16.75
N GLU A 108 24.49 7.57 -16.22
CA GLU A 108 25.32 6.65 -15.44
C GLU A 108 24.75 6.35 -14.06
N GLN A 109 24.05 7.32 -13.47
CA GLN A 109 23.39 7.20 -12.17
C GLN A 109 21.99 6.57 -12.28
N GLY A 110 21.31 6.77 -13.42
CA GLY A 110 19.92 6.42 -13.62
C GLY A 110 19.66 4.92 -13.84
N GLY A 111 18.39 4.54 -13.72
CA GLY A 111 17.92 3.21 -14.11
C GLY A 111 18.17 2.09 -13.11
N ARG A 112 18.69 2.40 -11.93
CA ARG A 112 19.00 1.41 -10.89
C ARG A 112 17.80 1.06 -10.00
N GLY A 113 16.64 1.69 -10.23
CA GLY A 113 15.39 1.42 -9.52
C GLY A 113 15.01 2.48 -8.50
N LYS A 114 13.76 2.39 -8.00
CA LYS A 114 13.15 3.39 -7.11
C LYS A 114 13.96 3.61 -5.83
N SER A 115 14.48 2.53 -5.23
CA SER A 115 15.32 2.61 -4.01
C SER A 115 16.52 3.53 -4.18
N ASP A 116 17.19 3.49 -5.33
CA ASP A 116 18.37 4.32 -5.60
C ASP A 116 18.00 5.81 -5.75
N VAL A 117 16.89 6.08 -6.44
CA VAL A 117 16.32 7.43 -6.58
C VAL A 117 15.98 8.02 -5.21
N LEU A 118 15.26 7.25 -4.37
CA LEU A 118 14.87 7.69 -3.02
C LEU A 118 16.08 7.90 -2.10
N ASN A 119 17.10 7.04 -2.18
CA ASN A 119 18.34 7.21 -1.42
C ASN A 119 19.11 8.46 -1.87
N HIS A 120 19.12 8.77 -3.16
CA HIS A 120 19.78 9.97 -3.67
C HIS A 120 19.08 11.23 -3.15
N ALA A 121 17.74 11.30 -3.27
CA ALA A 121 16.95 12.40 -2.71
C ALA A 121 17.14 12.54 -1.19
N TYR A 122 17.15 11.42 -0.47
CA TYR A 122 17.35 11.39 0.97
C TYR A 122 18.70 11.99 1.37
N ARG A 123 19.80 11.59 0.73
CA ARG A 123 21.14 12.14 1.05
C ARG A 123 21.17 13.65 0.82
N LEU A 124 20.62 14.12 -0.31
CA LEU A 124 20.54 15.56 -0.60
C LEU A 124 19.77 16.31 0.50
N ILE A 125 18.58 15.81 0.89
CA ILE A 125 17.75 16.47 1.91
C ILE A 125 18.41 16.38 3.29
N ARG A 126 18.98 15.25 3.66
CA ARG A 126 19.71 15.07 4.94
C ARG A 126 20.86 16.03 5.04
N ASP A 127 21.70 16.11 4.02
CA ASP A 127 22.92 16.93 4.01
C ASP A 127 22.54 18.43 4.04
N ALA A 128 21.48 18.82 3.30
CA ALA A 128 20.91 20.16 3.35
C ALA A 128 20.34 20.51 4.75
N ALA A 129 19.64 19.57 5.40
CA ALA A 129 19.11 19.78 6.76
C ALA A 129 20.23 19.95 7.80
N LEU A 130 21.28 19.16 7.68
CA LEU A 130 22.47 19.27 8.57
C LEU A 130 23.28 20.54 8.33
N ALA A 131 23.27 21.07 7.11
CA ALA A 131 23.92 22.33 6.74
C ALA A 131 23.07 23.58 7.03
N GLY A 132 21.81 23.42 7.45
CA GLY A 132 20.89 24.55 7.67
C GLY A 132 20.49 25.27 6.38
N ASP A 133 20.31 24.53 5.28
CA ASP A 133 19.94 25.10 3.96
C ASP A 133 18.66 25.96 4.07
N PRO A 134 18.68 27.20 3.58
CA PRO A 134 17.51 28.09 3.59
C PRO A 134 16.26 27.51 2.90
N TRP A 135 16.41 26.62 1.93
CA TRP A 135 15.28 25.95 1.29
C TRP A 135 14.48 25.08 2.27
N LEU A 136 15.14 24.60 3.33
CA LEU A 136 14.54 23.84 4.40
C LEU A 136 14.17 24.71 5.62
N GLU A 137 14.21 26.03 5.49
CA GLU A 137 13.84 27.01 6.53
C GLU A 137 14.61 26.81 7.84
N GLY A 138 15.83 26.27 7.79
CA GLY A 138 16.63 25.96 8.96
C GLY A 138 16.06 24.84 9.83
N ARG A 139 15.09 24.07 9.34
CA ARG A 139 14.48 22.95 10.06
C ARG A 139 15.44 21.80 10.26
N GLY A 140 15.48 21.29 11.48
CA GLY A 140 16.25 20.10 11.82
C GLY A 140 15.57 18.80 11.34
N PRO A 141 16.33 17.67 11.34
CA PRO A 141 15.81 16.38 10.87
C PRO A 141 14.54 15.87 11.59
N SER A 142 14.32 16.29 12.85
CA SER A 142 13.13 15.93 13.62
C SER A 142 11.87 16.63 13.14
N ASP A 143 12.02 17.79 12.51
CA ASP A 143 10.93 18.68 12.08
C ASP A 143 10.67 18.60 10.57
N ILE A 144 11.37 17.69 9.89
CA ILE A 144 11.22 17.43 8.47
C ILE A 144 10.55 16.07 8.28
N VAL A 145 9.51 16.03 7.45
CA VAL A 145 8.85 14.81 7.00
C VAL A 145 9.10 14.59 5.52
N TYR A 146 9.75 13.50 5.20
CA TYR A 146 10.02 13.01 3.85
C TYR A 146 8.79 12.24 3.36
N ALA A 147 8.03 12.82 2.46
CA ALA A 147 6.84 12.20 1.86
C ALA A 147 7.17 11.60 0.48
N ILE A 148 6.65 10.44 0.16
CA ILE A 148 6.83 9.78 -1.13
C ILE A 148 5.50 9.76 -1.86
N VAL A 149 5.49 10.29 -3.08
CA VAL A 149 4.37 10.22 -4.01
C VAL A 149 4.88 9.71 -5.35
N ASP A 150 4.26 8.66 -5.88
CA ASP A 150 4.63 8.12 -7.19
C ASP A 150 4.30 9.13 -8.31
N ALA A 151 4.95 9.02 -9.47
CA ALA A 151 4.80 9.94 -10.58
C ALA A 151 3.35 10.05 -11.13
N ASP A 152 2.49 9.09 -10.82
CA ASP A 152 1.05 9.08 -11.11
C ASP A 152 0.19 9.31 -9.86
N GLY A 153 0.81 9.66 -8.74
CA GLY A 153 0.15 9.83 -7.45
C GLY A 153 -0.56 11.18 -7.35
N ARG A 154 -1.77 11.17 -6.76
CA ARG A 154 -2.55 12.39 -6.48
C ARG A 154 -3.00 12.35 -5.03
N LEU A 155 -2.49 13.27 -4.21
CA LEU A 155 -2.95 13.47 -2.84
C LEU A 155 -4.27 14.23 -2.81
N GLU A 156 -5.08 13.98 -1.80
CA GLU A 156 -6.23 14.85 -1.50
C GLU A 156 -5.72 16.21 -1.03
N LYS A 157 -6.50 17.28 -1.31
CA LYS A 157 -6.08 18.67 -1.14
C LYS A 157 -5.57 18.97 0.28
N ASP A 158 -6.18 18.39 1.30
CA ASP A 158 -5.88 18.57 2.72
C ASP A 158 -4.92 17.52 3.31
N SER A 159 -4.37 16.62 2.48
CA SER A 159 -3.60 15.45 2.94
C SER A 159 -2.46 15.81 3.88
N LEU A 160 -1.73 16.88 3.60
CA LEU A 160 -0.60 17.30 4.46
C LEU A 160 -1.08 17.79 5.82
N SER A 161 -2.19 18.56 5.84
CA SER A 161 -2.80 19.07 7.08
C SER A 161 -3.37 17.93 7.95
N VAL A 162 -3.92 16.89 7.32
CA VAL A 162 -4.47 15.71 8.00
C VAL A 162 -3.37 14.78 8.53
N VAL A 163 -2.23 14.68 7.82
CA VAL A 163 -1.11 13.79 8.20
C VAL A 163 -0.17 14.43 9.22
N ALA A 164 0.04 15.74 9.17
CA ALA A 164 1.01 16.43 10.02
C ALA A 164 0.84 16.13 11.53
N PRO A 165 -0.37 16.12 12.11
CA PRO A 165 -0.57 15.85 13.53
C PRO A 165 -0.08 14.48 14.01
N TYR A 166 0.03 13.49 13.13
CA TYR A 166 0.60 12.18 13.49
C TYR A 166 2.06 12.27 13.96
N PHE A 167 2.75 13.34 13.58
CA PHE A 167 4.15 13.60 13.95
C PHE A 167 4.32 14.43 15.22
N ILE A 168 3.25 14.76 15.94
CA ILE A 168 3.31 15.34 17.29
C ILE A 168 3.99 14.36 18.26
N ASP A 169 3.61 13.08 18.15
CA ASP A 169 4.30 12.00 18.88
C ASP A 169 5.69 11.78 18.27
N SER A 170 6.73 12.15 19.02
CA SER A 170 8.13 12.02 18.59
C SER A 170 8.57 10.58 18.35
N SER A 171 7.84 9.59 18.85
CA SER A 171 8.10 8.17 18.61
C SER A 171 7.57 7.70 17.23
N VAL A 172 6.72 8.48 16.56
CA VAL A 172 6.22 8.16 15.22
C VAL A 172 7.29 8.46 14.19
N GLY A 173 7.80 7.40 13.58
CA GLY A 173 8.79 7.47 12.52
C GLY A 173 8.16 7.56 11.13
N SER A 174 7.00 6.93 10.92
CA SER A 174 6.34 6.97 9.60
C SER A 174 4.82 6.82 9.70
N THR A 175 4.13 7.43 8.73
CA THR A 175 2.67 7.34 8.56
C THR A 175 2.37 7.01 7.11
N GLN A 176 1.47 6.06 6.86
CA GLN A 176 0.97 5.68 5.54
C GLN A 176 -0.48 6.15 5.40
N VAL A 177 -0.85 6.71 4.25
CA VAL A 177 -2.25 7.02 3.92
C VAL A 177 -2.90 5.89 3.09
N GLY A 178 -4.22 5.89 3.00
CA GLY A 178 -4.95 4.93 2.15
C GLY A 178 -4.63 5.14 0.67
N VAL A 179 -4.64 4.04 -0.10
CA VAL A 179 -4.44 4.08 -1.55
C VAL A 179 -5.77 3.88 -2.27
N ARG A 180 -6.00 4.65 -3.33
CA ARG A 180 -7.16 4.58 -4.22
C ARG A 180 -6.73 4.42 -5.67
N ILE A 181 -7.65 3.92 -6.49
CA ILE A 181 -7.45 3.84 -7.94
C ILE A 181 -8.36 4.88 -8.60
N TYR A 182 -7.77 5.96 -9.18
CA TYR A 182 -8.57 7.04 -9.75
C TYR A 182 -9.26 6.65 -11.07
N ASN A 183 -8.70 5.72 -11.82
CA ASN A 183 -9.30 5.20 -13.04
C ASN A 183 -10.07 3.87 -12.83
N ALA A 184 -10.66 3.67 -11.65
CA ALA A 184 -11.45 2.48 -11.34
C ALA A 184 -12.68 2.30 -12.27
N GLY A 185 -13.16 3.39 -12.87
CA GLY A 185 -14.24 3.37 -13.86
C GLY A 185 -13.85 2.88 -15.25
N ASP A 186 -12.56 2.92 -15.61
CA ASP A 186 -12.09 2.66 -16.97
C ASP A 186 -12.15 1.17 -17.36
N SER A 187 -12.02 0.29 -16.36
CA SER A 187 -12.09 -1.15 -16.61
C SER A 187 -12.46 -1.94 -15.34
N THR A 188 -13.08 -3.10 -15.55
CA THR A 188 -13.35 -4.06 -14.48
C THR A 188 -12.08 -4.43 -13.72
N LEU A 189 -10.94 -4.56 -14.40
CA LEU A 189 -9.66 -4.89 -13.77
C LEU A 189 -9.14 -3.78 -12.85
N ALA A 190 -9.26 -2.51 -13.25
CA ALA A 190 -8.91 -1.37 -12.41
C ALA A 190 -9.86 -1.27 -11.19
N ARG A 191 -11.15 -1.54 -11.39
CA ARG A 191 -12.14 -1.56 -10.30
C ARG A 191 -11.87 -2.66 -9.27
N MET A 192 -11.42 -3.85 -9.71
CA MET A 192 -11.00 -4.92 -8.78
C MET A 192 -9.78 -4.53 -7.96
N GLN A 193 -8.83 -3.79 -8.53
CA GLN A 193 -7.70 -3.25 -7.79
C GLN A 193 -8.14 -2.20 -6.76
N ASP A 194 -9.07 -1.30 -7.11
CA ASP A 194 -9.63 -0.33 -6.14
C ASP A 194 -10.33 -1.07 -4.98
N MET A 195 -11.10 -2.11 -5.28
CA MET A 195 -11.75 -2.94 -4.27
C MET A 195 -10.72 -3.61 -3.33
N GLU A 196 -9.62 -4.13 -3.89
CA GLU A 196 -8.52 -4.70 -3.12
C GLU A 196 -7.89 -3.67 -2.17
N PHE A 197 -7.55 -2.47 -2.66
CA PHE A 197 -6.96 -1.41 -1.84
C PHE A 197 -7.92 -0.87 -0.78
N VAL A 198 -9.20 -0.66 -1.12
CA VAL A 198 -10.24 -0.24 -0.17
C VAL A 198 -10.40 -1.28 0.92
N GLY A 199 -10.52 -2.56 0.55
CA GLY A 199 -10.61 -3.66 1.51
C GLY A 199 -9.40 -3.69 2.43
N PHE A 200 -8.19 -3.64 1.87
CA PHE A 200 -6.96 -3.64 2.67
C PHE A 200 -6.88 -2.44 3.63
N THR A 201 -7.23 -1.25 3.17
CA THR A 201 -7.27 -0.04 4.01
C THR A 201 -8.22 -0.21 5.20
N TYR A 202 -9.48 -0.54 4.94
CA TYR A 202 -10.54 -0.46 5.95
C TYR A 202 -10.72 -1.74 6.77
N LEU A 203 -10.27 -2.90 6.28
CA LEU A 203 -10.35 -4.16 7.03
C LEU A 203 -9.06 -4.50 7.78
N VAL A 204 -7.91 -4.05 7.26
CA VAL A 204 -6.60 -4.48 7.75
C VAL A 204 -5.80 -3.32 8.35
N GLN A 205 -5.49 -2.29 7.57
CA GLN A 205 -4.54 -1.24 7.99
C GLN A 205 -5.04 -0.41 9.18
N ILE A 206 -6.35 -0.11 9.27
CA ILE A 206 -6.94 0.58 10.44
C ILE A 206 -6.74 -0.24 11.71
N ALA A 207 -6.97 -1.56 11.65
CA ALA A 207 -6.74 -2.44 12.79
C ALA A 207 -5.27 -2.48 13.18
N ARG A 208 -4.38 -2.60 12.17
CA ARG A 208 -2.93 -2.62 12.36
C ARG A 208 -2.39 -1.32 12.97
N ASP A 209 -2.99 -0.17 12.65
CA ASP A 209 -2.64 1.09 13.32
C ASP A 209 -2.90 1.02 14.83
N ARG A 210 -4.04 0.47 15.22
CA ARG A 210 -4.42 0.34 16.65
C ARG A 210 -3.54 -0.61 17.43
N ILE A 211 -3.07 -1.67 16.81
CA ILE A 211 -2.18 -2.67 17.45
C ILE A 211 -0.69 -2.36 17.27
N GLY A 212 -0.34 -1.29 16.54
CA GLY A 212 1.03 -0.82 16.36
C GLY A 212 1.84 -1.64 15.36
N SER A 213 1.22 -2.06 14.26
CA SER A 213 1.86 -2.87 13.20
C SER A 213 1.58 -2.34 11.79
N SER A 214 1.23 -1.07 11.65
CA SER A 214 0.92 -0.46 10.34
C SER A 214 2.02 -0.70 9.32
N GLY A 215 1.63 -1.16 8.12
CA GLY A 215 2.55 -1.36 7.00
C GLY A 215 2.71 -0.10 6.16
N LEU A 216 3.85 0.02 5.48
CA LEU A 216 4.11 1.05 4.48
C LEU A 216 3.84 0.50 3.08
N GLY A 217 3.41 1.35 2.15
CA GLY A 217 3.00 0.99 0.78
C GLY A 217 3.65 1.83 -0.31
N GLY A 218 4.67 2.63 0.02
CA GLY A 218 5.52 3.36 -0.92
C GLY A 218 4.88 4.61 -1.53
N ASN A 219 3.63 4.58 -1.96
CA ASN A 219 2.90 5.75 -2.43
C ASN A 219 2.04 6.32 -1.29
N GLY A 220 2.12 7.64 -1.04
CA GLY A 220 1.47 8.27 0.11
C GLY A 220 2.09 7.87 1.45
N GLN A 221 3.38 7.63 1.47
CA GLN A 221 4.18 7.35 2.65
C GLN A 221 4.84 8.63 3.16
N PHE A 222 4.73 8.91 4.45
CA PHE A 222 5.30 10.07 5.13
C PHE A 222 6.24 9.56 6.22
N THR A 223 7.52 9.96 6.20
CA THR A 223 8.53 9.43 7.12
C THR A 223 9.37 10.57 7.70
N ARG A 224 9.50 10.65 9.02
CA ARG A 224 10.35 11.61 9.69
C ARG A 224 11.80 11.45 9.22
N LEU A 225 12.46 12.53 8.83
CA LEU A 225 13.85 12.47 8.34
C LEU A 225 14.78 11.88 9.39
N ALA A 226 14.62 12.24 10.65
CA ALA A 226 15.38 11.66 11.76
C ALA A 226 15.21 10.13 11.86
N ALA A 227 14.02 9.59 11.55
CA ALA A 227 13.80 8.16 11.54
C ALA A 227 14.54 7.47 10.37
N LEU A 228 14.56 8.08 9.18
CA LEU A 228 15.37 7.58 8.07
C LEU A 228 16.86 7.57 8.42
N MET A 229 17.35 8.61 9.11
CA MET A 229 18.76 8.71 9.51
C MET A 229 19.21 7.58 10.44
N THR A 230 18.30 7.01 11.24
CA THR A 230 18.64 5.84 12.07
C THR A 230 18.93 4.58 11.26
N LEU A 231 18.57 4.56 9.99
CA LEU A 231 18.81 3.45 9.08
C LEU A 231 20.10 3.61 8.23
N GLY A 232 20.85 4.71 8.44
CA GLY A 232 22.12 4.99 7.79
C GLY A 232 21.99 5.73 6.45
N ASP A 233 23.02 5.63 5.61
CA ASP A 233 23.15 6.41 4.36
C ASP A 233 22.24 5.93 3.21
N SER A 234 21.68 4.74 3.34
CA SER A 234 20.83 4.13 2.31
C SER A 234 19.62 3.45 2.97
N PRO A 235 18.62 4.23 3.43
CA PRO A 235 17.44 3.70 4.09
C PRO A 235 16.68 2.69 3.21
N TRP A 236 16.63 2.87 1.90
CA TRP A 236 16.00 1.92 0.99
C TRP A 236 17.04 0.94 0.46
N LYS A 237 16.85 -0.35 0.75
CA LYS A 237 17.75 -1.41 0.24
C LYS A 237 17.59 -1.57 -1.26
N MET A 238 18.70 -1.52 -1.99
CA MET A 238 18.74 -1.69 -3.44
C MET A 238 18.25 -3.06 -3.92
N THR A 239 18.35 -4.07 -3.08
CA THR A 239 17.95 -5.46 -3.38
C THR A 239 16.52 -5.78 -3.02
N ALA A 240 15.83 -4.89 -2.31
CA ALA A 240 14.44 -5.09 -1.91
C ALA A 240 13.49 -4.88 -3.10
N LEU A 241 12.63 -5.85 -3.38
CA LEU A 241 11.60 -5.75 -4.42
C LEU A 241 10.34 -5.04 -3.93
N THR A 242 10.17 -4.94 -2.60
CA THR A 242 9.18 -4.13 -1.90
C THR A 242 9.94 -3.27 -0.89
N GLU A 243 10.54 -2.20 -1.41
CA GLU A 243 11.40 -1.29 -0.66
C GLU A 243 10.67 -0.59 0.48
N ASP A 244 9.40 -0.37 0.33
CA ASP A 244 8.45 0.20 1.27
C ASP A 244 8.18 -0.72 2.47
N LEU A 245 7.87 -2.00 2.20
CA LEU A 245 7.67 -2.99 3.24
C LEU A 245 8.97 -3.21 4.03
N ASP A 246 10.11 -3.42 3.36
CA ASP A 246 11.42 -3.58 4.02
C ASP A 246 11.75 -2.37 4.92
N LEU A 247 11.54 -1.15 4.40
CA LEU A 247 11.75 0.08 5.17
C LEU A 247 10.89 0.13 6.43
N GLY A 248 9.59 -0.15 6.30
CA GLY A 248 8.65 -0.13 7.42
C GLY A 248 9.05 -1.11 8.53
N LEU A 249 9.43 -2.33 8.16
CA LEU A 249 9.89 -3.34 9.12
C LEU A 249 11.18 -2.89 9.83
N ARG A 250 12.13 -2.30 9.10
CA ARG A 250 13.39 -1.79 9.68
C ARG A 250 13.19 -0.60 10.60
N LEU A 251 12.24 0.28 10.31
CA LEU A 251 11.87 1.37 11.23
C LEU A 251 11.31 0.81 12.54
N ILE A 252 10.44 -0.19 12.46
CA ILE A 252 9.90 -0.86 13.65
C ILE A 252 10.99 -1.60 14.43
N GLU A 253 11.93 -2.27 13.75
CA GLU A 253 13.10 -2.91 14.36
C GLU A 253 13.99 -1.88 15.08
N ALA A 254 14.15 -0.68 14.51
CA ALA A 254 14.91 0.43 15.10
C ALA A 254 14.19 1.13 16.28
N GLY A 255 12.95 0.72 16.58
CA GLY A 255 12.17 1.25 17.71
C GLY A 255 11.17 2.33 17.36
N TRP A 256 11.05 2.71 16.09
CA TRP A 256 10.06 3.69 15.62
C TRP A 256 8.68 3.07 15.50
N ARG A 257 7.65 3.87 15.78
CA ARG A 257 6.26 3.51 15.53
C ARG A 257 5.88 3.87 14.10
N THR A 258 5.13 2.99 13.45
CA THR A 258 4.47 3.27 12.18
C THR A 258 2.97 3.46 12.42
N ARG A 259 2.38 4.44 11.75
CA ARG A 259 0.95 4.80 11.86
C ARG A 259 0.27 4.65 10.50
N PHE A 260 -1.05 4.58 10.53
CA PHE A 260 -1.88 4.59 9.33
C PHE A 260 -2.97 5.67 9.43
N CYS A 261 -2.96 6.60 8.49
CA CYS A 261 -3.97 7.64 8.36
C CYS A 261 -5.04 7.21 7.35
N HIS A 262 -6.26 6.97 7.81
CA HIS A 262 -7.40 6.61 6.95
C HIS A 262 -8.30 7.81 6.61
N HIS A 263 -7.96 8.99 7.11
CA HIS A 263 -8.74 10.22 6.91
C HIS A 263 -8.44 10.92 5.59
N THR A 264 -7.33 10.55 4.95
CA THR A 264 -6.96 11.01 3.62
C THR A 264 -6.39 9.88 2.79
N THR A 265 -6.31 10.08 1.47
CA THR A 265 -5.83 9.05 0.55
C THR A 265 -4.90 9.63 -0.52
N VAL A 266 -4.07 8.76 -1.08
CA VAL A 266 -3.39 8.99 -2.35
C VAL A 266 -4.06 8.17 -3.44
N ALA A 267 -4.41 8.79 -4.54
CA ALA A 267 -4.95 8.12 -5.71
C ALA A 267 -3.82 7.84 -6.71
N GLN A 268 -3.86 6.68 -7.37
CA GLN A 268 -2.90 6.26 -8.39
C GLN A 268 -3.59 5.56 -9.55
N GLN A 269 -2.87 5.37 -10.67
CA GLN A 269 -3.40 4.68 -11.82
C GLN A 269 -3.45 3.16 -11.62
N GLY A 270 -4.65 2.57 -11.77
CA GLY A 270 -4.83 1.13 -11.82
C GLY A 270 -4.46 0.56 -13.20
N LEU A 271 -4.00 -0.68 -13.21
CA LEU A 271 -3.62 -1.37 -14.41
C LEU A 271 -4.85 -1.93 -15.13
N THR A 272 -4.97 -1.65 -16.43
CA THR A 272 -6.09 -2.10 -17.26
C THR A 272 -5.78 -3.38 -18.06
N LYS A 273 -4.53 -3.88 -17.97
CA LYS A 273 -4.07 -5.08 -18.69
C LYS A 273 -3.53 -6.15 -17.73
N TRP A 274 -3.87 -7.40 -17.96
CA TRP A 274 -3.49 -8.54 -17.11
C TRP A 274 -1.97 -8.78 -17.04
N ARG A 275 -1.24 -8.69 -18.16
CA ARG A 275 0.21 -8.96 -18.17
C ARG A 275 1.01 -8.03 -17.26
N PRO A 276 0.81 -6.69 -17.28
CA PRO A 276 1.41 -5.77 -16.32
C PRO A 276 1.01 -6.08 -14.88
N LEU A 277 -0.28 -6.35 -14.61
CA LEU A 277 -0.77 -6.69 -13.28
C LEU A 277 -0.08 -7.93 -12.71
N LEU A 278 -0.01 -9.02 -13.48
CA LEU A 278 0.66 -10.25 -13.05
C LEU A 278 2.15 -10.01 -12.75
N ARG A 279 2.84 -9.16 -13.54
CA ARG A 279 4.24 -8.78 -13.28
C ARG A 279 4.38 -8.01 -11.96
N GLN A 280 3.53 -7.02 -11.75
CA GLN A 280 3.51 -6.19 -10.54
C GLN A 280 3.26 -7.05 -9.30
N ARG A 281 2.20 -7.87 -9.29
CA ARG A 281 1.85 -8.75 -8.17
C ARG A 281 2.91 -9.83 -7.91
N THR A 282 3.51 -10.40 -8.95
CA THR A 282 4.64 -11.35 -8.82
C THR A 282 5.80 -10.69 -8.07
N ARG A 283 6.15 -9.44 -8.42
CA ARG A 283 7.21 -8.68 -7.74
C ARG A 283 6.87 -8.44 -6.27
N TRP A 284 5.63 -8.07 -5.96
CA TRP A 284 5.19 -7.87 -4.58
C TRP A 284 5.32 -9.13 -3.74
N ILE A 285 4.93 -10.29 -4.29
CA ILE A 285 5.07 -11.58 -3.60
C ILE A 285 6.54 -11.93 -3.36
N GLN A 286 7.41 -11.76 -4.37
CA GLN A 286 8.84 -11.99 -4.18
C GLN A 286 9.42 -11.09 -3.08
N GLY A 287 9.03 -9.80 -3.04
CA GLY A 287 9.43 -8.87 -1.99
C GLY A 287 8.93 -9.28 -0.61
N HIS A 288 7.69 -9.76 -0.49
CA HIS A 288 7.17 -10.31 0.76
C HIS A 288 8.02 -11.47 1.28
N TYR A 289 8.40 -12.42 0.42
CA TYR A 289 9.28 -13.53 0.81
C TYR A 289 10.67 -13.04 1.24
N GLN A 290 11.24 -12.01 0.58
CA GLN A 290 12.49 -11.41 1.02
C GLN A 290 12.40 -10.88 2.46
N CYS A 291 11.25 -10.33 2.83
CA CYS A 291 11.00 -9.79 4.16
C CYS A 291 10.89 -10.85 5.27
N TRP A 292 10.79 -12.15 4.96
CA TRP A 292 10.81 -13.20 5.98
C TRP A 292 12.12 -13.22 6.80
N SER A 293 13.20 -12.71 6.25
CA SER A 293 14.46 -12.52 6.96
C SER A 293 14.35 -11.59 8.19
N HIS A 294 13.27 -10.80 8.28
CA HIS A 294 12.99 -9.91 9.42
C HIS A 294 12.31 -10.61 10.60
N ILE A 295 11.68 -11.80 10.40
CA ILE A 295 10.86 -12.47 11.42
C ILE A 295 11.55 -12.57 12.79
N PRO A 296 12.83 -13.04 12.91
CA PRO A 296 13.47 -13.16 14.23
C PRO A 296 13.66 -11.82 14.95
N ARG A 297 13.87 -10.72 14.20
CA ARG A 297 14.04 -9.38 14.75
C ARG A 297 12.70 -8.76 15.14
N LEU A 298 11.66 -8.95 14.31
CA LEU A 298 10.31 -8.45 14.58
C LEU A 298 9.71 -9.03 15.87
N ALA A 299 9.99 -10.30 16.17
CA ALA A 299 9.57 -10.92 17.43
C ALA A 299 10.09 -10.19 18.69
N ARG A 300 11.16 -9.40 18.55
CA ARG A 300 11.81 -8.65 19.64
C ARG A 300 11.73 -7.12 19.44
N ALA A 301 11.07 -6.65 18.37
CA ALA A 301 11.04 -5.24 17.99
C ALA A 301 10.36 -4.38 19.06
N LYS A 302 11.01 -3.29 19.46
CA LYS A 302 10.48 -2.37 20.49
C LYS A 302 9.47 -1.38 19.91
N GLY A 303 9.50 -1.11 18.61
CA GLY A 303 8.58 -0.20 17.92
C GLY A 303 7.15 -0.73 17.77
N ALA A 304 6.89 -1.99 18.15
CA ALA A 304 5.57 -2.61 18.08
C ALA A 304 5.14 -3.22 19.41
N SER A 305 3.84 -3.18 19.71
CA SER A 305 3.23 -3.88 20.83
C SER A 305 3.37 -5.41 20.68
N LEU A 306 3.08 -6.19 21.73
CA LEU A 306 3.10 -7.65 21.63
C LEU A 306 2.12 -8.16 20.56
N ALA A 307 0.90 -7.60 20.53
CA ALA A 307 -0.10 -7.91 19.50
C ALA A 307 0.40 -7.49 18.11
N GLY A 308 1.06 -6.31 18.01
CA GLY A 308 1.67 -5.83 16.77
C GLY A 308 2.79 -6.73 16.26
N ARG A 309 3.63 -7.27 17.14
CA ARG A 309 4.70 -8.24 16.74
C ARG A 309 4.11 -9.53 16.19
N PHE A 310 3.08 -10.05 16.86
CA PHE A 310 2.36 -11.23 16.38
C PHE A 310 1.74 -10.97 15.00
N ASP A 311 1.07 -9.82 14.84
CA ASP A 311 0.48 -9.40 13.56
C ASP A 311 1.53 -9.24 12.46
N LEU A 312 2.66 -8.57 12.73
CA LEU A 312 3.73 -8.39 11.73
C LEU A 312 4.26 -9.73 11.22
N VAL A 313 4.48 -10.70 12.11
CA VAL A 313 4.90 -12.05 11.71
C VAL A 313 3.80 -12.73 10.88
N THR A 314 2.55 -12.68 11.33
CA THR A 314 1.41 -13.26 10.62
C THR A 314 1.21 -12.61 9.25
N TYR A 315 1.37 -11.28 9.15
CA TYR A 315 1.27 -10.54 7.91
C TYR A 315 2.33 -10.96 6.88
N LEU A 316 3.53 -11.30 7.31
CA LEU A 316 4.55 -11.81 6.39
C LEU A 316 4.17 -13.16 5.75
N PHE A 317 3.25 -13.91 6.37
CA PHE A 317 2.66 -15.11 5.79
C PHE A 317 1.39 -14.84 4.97
N LEU A 318 0.97 -13.56 4.80
CA LEU A 318 -0.26 -13.17 4.10
C LEU A 318 -0.40 -13.84 2.72
N VAL A 319 0.69 -13.89 1.96
CA VAL A 319 0.68 -14.48 0.61
C VAL A 319 0.32 -15.97 0.65
N VAL A 320 0.93 -16.73 1.58
CA VAL A 320 0.62 -18.15 1.78
C VAL A 320 -0.82 -18.31 2.25
N THR A 321 -1.22 -17.47 3.18
CA THR A 321 -2.55 -17.44 3.78
C THR A 321 -3.64 -17.23 2.74
N VAL A 322 -3.48 -16.24 1.86
CA VAL A 322 -4.46 -15.96 0.78
C VAL A 322 -4.58 -17.14 -0.18
N VAL A 323 -3.48 -17.80 -0.53
CA VAL A 323 -3.51 -18.98 -1.40
C VAL A 323 -4.26 -20.15 -0.73
N VAL A 324 -3.93 -20.46 0.52
CA VAL A 324 -4.58 -21.56 1.25
C VAL A 324 -6.07 -21.28 1.46
N ILE A 325 -6.44 -20.05 1.85
CA ILE A 325 -7.85 -19.67 2.00
C ILE A 325 -8.58 -19.81 0.68
N SER A 326 -8.06 -19.25 -0.42
CA SER A 326 -8.73 -19.29 -1.73
C SER A 326 -8.97 -20.73 -2.19
N LEU A 327 -8.00 -21.61 -2.02
CA LEU A 327 -8.14 -23.04 -2.35
C LEU A 327 -9.14 -23.73 -1.44
N SER A 328 -9.09 -23.48 -0.12
CA SER A 328 -10.01 -24.08 0.85
C SER A 328 -11.44 -23.62 0.63
N MET A 329 -11.66 -22.33 0.34
CA MET A 329 -12.99 -21.80 0.03
C MET A 329 -13.55 -22.40 -1.24
N THR A 330 -12.73 -22.52 -2.29
CA THR A 330 -13.14 -23.17 -3.54
C THR A 330 -13.54 -24.62 -3.31
N ALA A 331 -12.72 -25.37 -2.56
CA ALA A 331 -13.01 -26.74 -2.23
C ALA A 331 -14.29 -26.87 -1.40
N SER A 332 -14.50 -25.95 -0.42
CA SER A 332 -15.70 -25.92 0.42
C SER A 332 -16.97 -25.64 -0.42
N VAL A 333 -16.93 -24.67 -1.34
CA VAL A 333 -18.03 -24.37 -2.26
C VAL A 333 -18.31 -25.58 -3.16
N ALA A 334 -17.28 -26.18 -3.77
CA ALA A 334 -17.42 -27.37 -4.60
C ALA A 334 -18.04 -28.56 -3.84
N SER A 335 -17.67 -28.73 -2.57
CA SER A 335 -18.25 -29.75 -1.69
C SER A 335 -19.71 -29.45 -1.35
N SER A 336 -20.05 -28.21 -1.06
CA SER A 336 -21.42 -27.78 -0.75
C SER A 336 -22.36 -27.98 -1.94
N LEU A 337 -21.84 -27.82 -3.16
CA LEU A 337 -22.54 -28.06 -4.42
C LEU A 337 -22.55 -29.56 -4.85
N GLY A 338 -21.88 -30.42 -4.09
CA GLY A 338 -21.86 -31.88 -4.35
C GLY A 338 -20.82 -32.36 -5.38
N PHE A 339 -19.95 -31.49 -5.89
CA PHE A 339 -18.91 -31.87 -6.86
C PHE A 339 -17.77 -32.70 -6.25
N VAL A 340 -17.46 -32.49 -4.95
CA VAL A 340 -16.38 -33.16 -4.23
C VAL A 340 -16.87 -33.56 -2.85
N LYS A 341 -16.39 -34.67 -2.30
CA LYS A 341 -16.57 -35.00 -0.88
C LYS A 341 -15.32 -34.55 -0.10
N ILE A 342 -15.50 -33.61 0.83
CA ILE A 342 -14.46 -33.17 1.74
C ILE A 342 -14.81 -33.65 3.15
N THR A 343 -13.86 -34.31 3.79
CA THR A 343 -13.92 -34.61 5.22
C THR A 343 -13.11 -33.57 5.98
N SER A 344 -13.73 -32.96 6.98
CA SER A 344 -13.06 -32.01 7.88
C SER A 344 -13.61 -32.19 9.28
N SER A 345 -12.74 -32.40 10.25
CA SER A 345 -13.14 -32.49 11.66
C SER A 345 -13.46 -31.11 12.28
N PHE A 346 -13.11 -30.02 11.59
CA PHE A 346 -13.34 -28.67 12.10
C PHE A 346 -14.82 -28.36 12.34
N LEU A 347 -15.71 -28.84 11.46
CA LEU A 347 -17.17 -28.69 11.60
C LEU A 347 -17.85 -29.94 12.09
N SER A 348 -17.14 -30.84 12.79
CA SER A 348 -17.70 -32.09 13.32
C SER A 348 -18.86 -31.90 14.30
N PHE A 349 -18.95 -30.72 14.92
CA PHE A 349 -20.07 -30.35 15.79
C PHE A 349 -21.34 -29.93 15.02
N VAL A 350 -21.25 -29.71 13.70
CA VAL A 350 -22.40 -29.40 12.84
C VAL A 350 -22.99 -30.71 12.32
N PRO A 351 -24.32 -30.95 12.45
CA PRO A 351 -24.95 -32.14 11.89
C PRO A 351 -24.64 -32.31 10.40
N GLN A 352 -24.37 -33.57 10.02
CA GLN A 352 -24.05 -33.91 8.62
C GLN A 352 -25.23 -33.63 7.70
N GLY A 353 -24.98 -33.53 6.41
CA GLY A 353 -26.01 -33.28 5.40
C GLY A 353 -26.23 -31.79 5.10
N LEU A 354 -27.47 -31.38 5.02
CA LEU A 354 -27.86 -30.01 4.62
C LEU A 354 -27.34 -28.93 5.60
N PRO A 355 -27.40 -29.10 6.94
CA PRO A 355 -26.88 -28.09 7.89
C PRO A 355 -25.37 -27.84 7.67
N LEU A 356 -24.59 -28.89 7.52
CA LEU A 356 -23.13 -28.76 7.27
C LEU A 356 -22.84 -28.04 5.96
N ARG A 357 -23.58 -28.34 4.89
CA ARG A 357 -23.43 -27.68 3.60
C ARG A 357 -23.75 -26.18 3.68
N ILE A 358 -24.85 -25.82 4.33
CA ILE A 358 -25.25 -24.41 4.52
C ILE A 358 -24.20 -23.68 5.35
N THR A 359 -23.76 -24.24 6.49
CA THR A 359 -22.75 -23.63 7.35
C THR A 359 -21.44 -23.43 6.61
N SER A 360 -20.96 -24.45 5.88
CA SER A 360 -19.74 -24.35 5.09
C SER A 360 -19.83 -23.27 4.00
N LEU A 361 -20.97 -23.19 3.31
CA LEU A 361 -21.21 -22.17 2.29
C LEU A 361 -21.21 -20.77 2.87
N VAL A 362 -21.92 -20.54 3.97
CA VAL A 362 -21.98 -19.24 4.66
C VAL A 362 -20.59 -18.81 5.13
N LEU A 363 -19.85 -19.69 5.80
CA LEU A 363 -18.49 -19.40 6.27
C LEU A 363 -17.53 -19.11 5.10
N SER A 364 -17.69 -19.80 3.96
CA SER A 364 -16.88 -19.59 2.78
C SER A 364 -17.15 -18.26 2.07
N LEU A 365 -18.39 -17.77 2.13
CA LEU A 365 -18.78 -16.51 1.48
C LEU A 365 -18.59 -15.29 2.40
N LEU A 366 -18.44 -15.49 3.71
CA LEU A 366 -18.33 -14.40 4.69
C LEU A 366 -17.19 -13.42 4.39
N PRO A 367 -15.96 -13.85 4.07
CA PRO A 367 -14.88 -12.92 3.71
C PRO A 367 -15.21 -12.10 2.46
N LEU A 368 -15.79 -12.72 1.44
CA LEU A 368 -16.21 -12.02 0.23
C LEU A 368 -17.29 -10.97 0.55
N ALA A 369 -18.30 -11.34 1.31
CA ALA A 369 -19.38 -10.43 1.75
C ALA A 369 -18.79 -9.24 2.53
N THR A 370 -17.84 -9.50 3.43
CA THR A 370 -17.16 -8.45 4.21
C THR A 370 -16.40 -7.48 3.30
N PHE A 371 -15.68 -7.97 2.29
CA PHE A 371 -15.02 -7.13 1.29
C PHE A 371 -16.02 -6.30 0.48
N MET A 372 -17.10 -6.92 0.00
CA MET A 372 -18.16 -6.26 -0.78
C MET A 372 -18.82 -5.13 0.02
N LEU A 373 -19.24 -5.40 1.27
CA LEU A 373 -19.85 -4.40 2.14
C LEU A 373 -18.87 -3.26 2.50
N THR A 374 -17.62 -3.60 2.73
CA THR A 374 -16.57 -2.59 3.01
C THR A 374 -16.35 -1.69 1.80
N TYR A 375 -16.29 -2.25 0.61
CA TYR A 375 -16.17 -1.49 -0.63
C TYR A 375 -17.42 -0.63 -0.85
N GLN A 376 -18.61 -1.17 -0.70
CA GLN A 376 -19.87 -0.44 -0.83
C GLN A 376 -19.92 0.79 0.05
N LYS A 377 -19.45 0.66 1.32
CA LYS A 377 -19.48 1.74 2.30
C LYS A 377 -18.42 2.82 2.09
N ASN A 378 -17.25 2.46 1.51
CA ASN A 378 -16.06 3.32 1.52
C ASN A 378 -15.55 3.66 0.11
N SER A 379 -16.14 3.11 -0.95
CA SER A 379 -15.76 3.41 -2.33
C SER A 379 -16.35 4.74 -2.80
N ARG A 380 -15.62 5.41 -3.68
CA ARG A 380 -16.15 6.53 -4.48
C ARG A 380 -17.07 6.05 -5.62
N HIS A 381 -17.02 4.75 -5.94
CA HIS A 381 -17.80 4.10 -6.99
C HIS A 381 -18.59 2.91 -6.41
N PRO A 382 -19.58 3.14 -5.52
CA PRO A 382 -20.38 2.06 -4.92
C PRO A 382 -21.12 1.28 -6.00
N TYR A 383 -21.43 0.02 -5.71
CA TYR A 383 -22.24 -0.80 -6.61
C TYR A 383 -23.71 -0.40 -6.53
N LYS A 384 -24.41 -0.56 -7.64
CA LYS A 384 -25.86 -0.69 -7.60
C LYS A 384 -26.19 -2.09 -7.06
N TRP A 385 -27.29 -2.22 -6.32
CA TRP A 385 -27.62 -3.49 -5.63
C TRP A 385 -27.71 -4.70 -6.57
N TRP A 386 -28.13 -4.50 -7.83
CA TRP A 386 -28.20 -5.56 -8.83
C TRP A 386 -26.84 -5.94 -9.44
N GLU A 387 -25.82 -5.14 -9.27
CA GLU A 387 -24.46 -5.42 -9.73
C GLU A 387 -23.69 -6.30 -8.73
N VAL A 388 -24.14 -6.36 -7.46
CA VAL A 388 -23.45 -7.06 -6.37
C VAL A 388 -23.13 -8.53 -6.72
N PRO A 389 -24.07 -9.36 -7.25
CA PRO A 389 -23.74 -10.75 -7.60
C PRO A 389 -22.64 -10.86 -8.65
N THR A 390 -22.70 -10.01 -9.68
CA THR A 390 -21.71 -10.00 -10.77
C THR A 390 -20.33 -9.61 -10.25
N PHE A 391 -20.24 -8.53 -9.46
CA PHE A 391 -18.98 -8.08 -8.91
C PHE A 391 -18.42 -9.04 -7.86
N ALA A 392 -19.26 -9.70 -7.08
CA ALA A 392 -18.84 -10.76 -6.16
C ALA A 392 -18.17 -11.92 -6.91
N LEU A 393 -18.78 -12.37 -8.01
CA LEU A 393 -18.22 -13.40 -8.87
C LEU A 393 -16.89 -12.96 -9.51
N VAL A 394 -16.87 -11.75 -10.07
CA VAL A 394 -15.67 -11.18 -10.72
C VAL A 394 -14.54 -11.00 -9.71
N PHE A 395 -14.82 -10.49 -8.49
CA PHE A 395 -13.80 -10.34 -7.46
C PHE A 395 -13.29 -11.69 -6.95
N SER A 396 -14.18 -12.68 -6.83
CA SER A 396 -13.76 -14.06 -6.51
C SER A 396 -12.80 -14.61 -7.58
N ALA A 397 -13.13 -14.43 -8.87
CA ALA A 397 -12.24 -14.81 -9.97
C ALA A 397 -10.91 -14.01 -9.93
N TYR A 398 -10.98 -12.71 -9.66
CA TYR A 398 -9.79 -11.86 -9.52
C TYR A 398 -8.87 -12.32 -8.38
N SER A 399 -9.40 -12.84 -7.28
CA SER A 399 -8.59 -13.30 -6.14
C SER A 399 -7.62 -14.43 -6.52
N TYR A 400 -7.90 -15.21 -7.57
CA TYR A 400 -6.99 -16.24 -8.09
C TYR A 400 -5.70 -15.68 -8.72
N VAL A 401 -5.65 -14.38 -9.00
CA VAL A 401 -4.41 -13.68 -9.41
C VAL A 401 -3.29 -13.96 -8.40
N TRP A 402 -3.61 -14.00 -7.12
CA TRP A 402 -2.64 -14.27 -6.06
C TRP A 402 -2.04 -15.68 -6.15
N ILE A 403 -2.83 -16.69 -6.52
CA ILE A 403 -2.34 -18.07 -6.73
C ILE A 403 -1.37 -18.12 -7.91
N VAL A 404 -1.79 -17.56 -9.05
CA VAL A 404 -0.97 -17.53 -10.27
C VAL A 404 0.34 -16.78 -10.04
N THR A 405 0.28 -15.63 -9.38
CA THR A 405 1.46 -14.80 -9.14
C THR A 405 2.36 -15.39 -8.06
N THR A 406 1.82 -16.13 -7.08
CA THR A 406 2.61 -16.90 -6.11
C THR A 406 3.40 -18.00 -6.82
N ALA A 407 2.77 -18.81 -7.65
CA ALA A 407 3.47 -19.84 -8.43
C ALA A 407 4.59 -19.24 -9.30
N ARG A 408 4.30 -18.10 -9.98
CA ARG A 408 5.30 -17.37 -10.76
C ARG A 408 6.45 -16.82 -9.90
N ALA A 409 6.15 -16.30 -8.69
CA ALA A 409 7.16 -15.79 -7.77
C ALA A 409 8.10 -16.92 -7.31
N TRP A 410 7.57 -18.07 -6.93
CA TRP A 410 8.34 -19.24 -6.57
C TRP A 410 9.26 -19.71 -7.72
N THR A 411 8.71 -19.84 -8.92
CA THR A 411 9.50 -20.21 -10.11
C THR A 411 10.65 -19.22 -10.35
N ARG A 412 10.39 -17.90 -10.24
CA ARG A 412 11.42 -16.87 -10.41
C ARG A 412 12.49 -16.93 -9.32
N MET A 413 12.11 -17.21 -8.06
CA MET A 413 13.03 -17.35 -6.94
C MET A 413 13.94 -18.58 -7.11
N LEU A 414 13.38 -19.71 -7.50
CA LEU A 414 14.14 -20.92 -7.80
C LEU A 414 15.14 -20.70 -8.94
N LEU A 415 14.74 -19.94 -9.96
CA LEU A 415 15.59 -19.57 -11.09
C LEU A 415 16.49 -18.35 -10.80
N ARG A 416 16.54 -17.84 -9.56
CA ARG A 416 17.31 -16.65 -9.12
C ARG A 416 17.06 -15.39 -9.97
N ARG A 417 15.84 -15.22 -10.50
CA ARG A 417 15.44 -14.08 -11.34
C ARG A 417 14.87 -12.95 -10.50
N ASN A 418 15.72 -12.02 -10.05
CA ASN A 418 15.34 -10.89 -9.19
C ASN A 418 15.26 -9.54 -9.94
N GLY A 419 15.28 -9.53 -11.28
CA GLY A 419 15.26 -8.30 -12.06
C GLY A 419 13.96 -7.51 -11.88
N TRP A 420 14.09 -6.19 -11.64
CA TRP A 420 13.00 -5.22 -11.63
C TRP A 420 12.71 -4.75 -13.07
N VAL A 421 11.45 -4.74 -13.47
CA VAL A 421 10.99 -4.18 -14.74
C VAL A 421 9.93 -3.16 -14.42
N LYS A 422 10.14 -1.92 -14.90
CA LYS A 422 9.17 -0.82 -14.75
C LYS A 422 7.81 -1.21 -15.35
N THR A 423 6.74 -0.88 -14.65
CA THR A 423 5.37 -1.00 -15.17
C THR A 423 5.06 0.25 -15.98
N PRO A 424 4.81 0.16 -17.31
CA PRO A 424 4.48 1.34 -18.11
C PRO A 424 3.15 1.93 -17.66
N ARG A 425 3.06 3.26 -17.62
CA ARG A 425 1.83 4.04 -17.42
C ARG A 425 1.15 4.28 -18.76
N VAL A 426 -0.16 4.38 -18.74
CA VAL A 426 -0.95 4.77 -19.92
C VAL A 426 -1.34 6.23 -19.72
N GLY A 427 -1.15 7.07 -20.73
CA GLY A 427 -1.58 8.47 -20.68
C GLY A 427 -3.05 8.57 -20.30
N THR A 428 -3.38 9.52 -19.47
CA THR A 428 -4.77 9.90 -19.27
C THR A 428 -5.26 10.44 -20.61
N VAL A 429 -6.02 9.63 -21.35
CA VAL A 429 -6.97 10.20 -22.30
C VAL A 429 -7.77 11.18 -21.46
N ALA A 430 -7.78 12.45 -21.87
CA ALA A 430 -8.39 13.53 -21.13
C ALA A 430 -9.70 13.03 -20.52
N ALA A 431 -9.73 12.92 -19.20
CA ALA A 431 -10.95 12.63 -18.49
C ALA A 431 -11.91 13.72 -18.92
N SER A 432 -12.99 13.35 -19.60
CA SER A 432 -13.96 14.31 -20.10
C SER A 432 -14.30 15.25 -18.95
N ALA A 433 -14.38 16.56 -19.23
CA ALA A 433 -14.65 17.61 -18.26
C ALA A 433 -15.84 17.34 -17.31
N ALA A 434 -16.67 16.35 -17.61
CA ALA A 434 -17.80 15.87 -16.80
C ALA A 434 -17.43 15.17 -15.49
N SER A 435 -16.18 14.71 -15.30
CA SER A 435 -15.76 14.08 -14.02
C SER A 435 -15.13 15.08 -13.04
N LEU A 436 -14.86 16.30 -13.45
CA LEU A 436 -14.34 17.37 -12.58
C LEU A 436 -15.45 18.22 -11.94
N GLU A 437 -16.68 18.20 -12.46
CA GLU A 437 -17.83 18.93 -11.89
C GLU A 437 -18.53 18.22 -10.73
N LEU A 438 -18.14 16.98 -10.39
CA LEU A 438 -18.71 16.24 -9.25
C LEU A 438 -17.86 16.33 -7.96
N VAL A 439 -16.89 17.22 -7.92
CA VAL A 439 -16.01 17.47 -6.76
C VAL A 439 -16.08 18.93 -6.27
N SER A 440 -17.07 19.70 -6.78
CA SER A 440 -17.41 21.02 -6.22
C SER A 440 -18.51 20.91 -5.16
#